data_86a5f5fbf95905c904f2d9055a444faa
#
_entry.id   86a5f5fbf95905c904f2d9055a444faa
#
_cell.length_a   1.000
_cell.length_b   1.000
_cell.length_c   1.000
_cell.angle_alpha   90.00
_cell.angle_beta   90.00
_cell.angle_gamma   90.00
#
_symmetry.space_group_name_H-M   'P 1'
#
loop_
_entity.id
_entity.type
_entity.pdbx_description
1 polymer ?
#
loop_
_entity_poly.entity_id
_entity_poly.type
_entity_poly.pdbx_seq_one_letter_code
_entity_poly.pdbx_strand_id
1 'polypeptide(L)'
;MKLITFDVWNTLLDLNLMLDEFSFQLAKISGLCVADVVQAVIEVRDELKKMRAKASEDPRKVLSGSQEMLAEKLNIDVELVKRAGARAILEIDERLVLEGSLETLKEVKSRGIKVAVLGNVMFWPGSYTRVLLERFGLMEFIDKTFFADEVLTYKPKKEMFEKALKAFNVEPDRALHIGDTYAEDYQGARNAGMWAVWINPEGEGIKKIEERGFEVPNVKGLIDVLNIIGT
;
A
#
# COMPACT_ATOMS: atom_id res chain seq x y z
N MET A 1 -1.04 -22.02 -2.23
CA MET A 1 -1.75 -20.77 -2.61
C MET A 1 -1.89 -20.64 -4.11
N LYS A 2 -2.92 -19.91 -4.61
CA LYS A 2 -3.08 -19.60 -6.03
C LYS A 2 -2.88 -18.12 -6.33
N LEU A 3 -3.13 -17.26 -5.35
CA LEU A 3 -2.99 -15.80 -5.43
C LEU A 3 -2.35 -15.27 -4.16
N ILE A 4 -1.38 -14.37 -4.32
CA ILE A 4 -0.88 -13.53 -3.24
C ILE A 4 -1.11 -12.08 -3.63
N THR A 5 -1.74 -11.33 -2.73
CA THR A 5 -1.94 -9.89 -2.88
C THR A 5 -1.03 -9.16 -1.91
N PHE A 6 -0.37 -8.12 -2.38
CA PHE A 6 0.53 -7.28 -1.60
C PHE A 6 -0.07 -5.89 -1.41
N ASP A 7 0.04 -5.35 -0.22
CA ASP A 7 0.06 -3.91 -0.08
C ASP A 7 1.33 -3.33 -0.75
N VAL A 8 1.40 -2.00 -0.90
CA VAL A 8 2.56 -1.33 -1.52
C VAL A 8 3.43 -0.64 -0.48
N TRP A 9 2.81 0.33 0.22
CA TRP A 9 3.54 1.26 1.08
C TRP A 9 3.93 0.61 2.41
N ASN A 10 5.21 0.71 2.80
CA ASN A 10 5.83 -0.03 3.90
C ASN A 10 5.76 -1.57 3.78
N THR A 11 5.39 -2.06 2.60
CA THR A 11 5.39 -3.49 2.25
C THR A 11 6.39 -3.79 1.14
N LEU A 12 6.30 -3.07 0.02
CA LEU A 12 7.20 -3.16 -1.13
C LEU A 12 8.02 -1.88 -1.33
N LEU A 13 7.45 -0.74 -1.01
CA LEU A 13 8.04 0.60 -1.15
C LEU A 13 7.97 1.35 0.18
N ASP A 14 9.00 2.15 0.47
CA ASP A 14 9.09 2.97 1.68
C ASP A 14 8.18 4.20 1.59
N LEU A 15 7.11 4.22 2.39
CA LEU A 15 6.19 5.34 2.45
C LEU A 15 6.83 6.60 3.03
N ASN A 16 7.71 6.46 4.04
CA ASN A 16 8.28 7.61 4.71
C ASN A 16 9.18 8.38 3.74
N LEU A 17 10.04 7.67 3.00
CA LEU A 17 10.89 8.28 1.99
C LEU A 17 10.07 9.01 0.91
N MET A 18 8.95 8.40 0.49
CA MET A 18 8.06 9.03 -0.49
C MET A 18 7.35 10.27 0.07
N LEU A 19 6.91 10.24 1.34
CA LEU A 19 6.28 11.39 1.99
C LEU A 19 7.26 12.52 2.24
N ASP A 20 8.52 12.22 2.55
CA ASP A 20 9.58 13.21 2.71
C ASP A 20 9.84 13.94 1.40
N GLU A 21 9.99 13.20 0.29
CA GLU A 21 10.18 13.78 -1.04
C GLU A 21 8.95 14.60 -1.48
N PHE A 22 7.74 14.06 -1.28
CA PHE A 22 6.49 14.77 -1.55
C PHE A 22 6.40 16.09 -0.78
N SER A 23 6.70 16.05 0.52
CA SER A 23 6.67 17.23 1.38
C SER A 23 7.71 18.28 0.96
N PHE A 24 8.91 17.82 0.60
CA PHE A 24 9.96 18.70 0.07
C PHE A 24 9.54 19.38 -1.23
N GLN A 25 8.99 18.62 -2.18
CA GLN A 25 8.51 19.19 -3.45
C GLN A 25 7.33 20.14 -3.24
N LEU A 26 6.41 19.83 -2.32
CA LEU A 26 5.28 20.71 -2.00
C LEU A 26 5.77 22.03 -1.38
N ALA A 27 6.67 21.97 -0.42
CA ALA A 27 7.28 23.16 0.17
C ALA A 27 7.99 24.02 -0.87
N LYS A 28 8.78 23.39 -1.75
CA LYS A 28 9.52 24.07 -2.82
C LYS A 28 8.62 24.85 -3.79
N ILE A 29 7.45 24.30 -4.16
CA ILE A 29 6.55 24.95 -5.13
C ILE A 29 5.52 25.88 -4.50
N SER A 30 5.21 25.71 -3.21
CA SER A 30 4.30 26.58 -2.45
C SER A 30 4.99 27.75 -1.78
N GLY A 31 6.31 27.68 -1.57
CA GLY A 31 7.08 28.65 -0.80
C GLY A 31 6.90 28.53 0.72
N LEU A 32 6.27 27.45 1.19
CA LEU A 32 6.08 27.17 2.61
C LEU A 32 7.32 26.57 3.27
N CYS A 33 7.40 26.65 4.59
CA CYS A 33 8.42 25.96 5.36
C CYS A 33 8.24 24.43 5.26
N VAL A 34 9.31 23.70 5.02
CA VAL A 34 9.29 22.22 4.92
C VAL A 34 8.70 21.59 6.17
N ALA A 35 9.07 22.08 7.35
CA ALA A 35 8.57 21.53 8.62
C ALA A 35 7.04 21.66 8.76
N ASP A 36 6.47 22.79 8.32
CA ASP A 36 5.02 23.01 8.36
C ASP A 36 4.28 22.07 7.40
N VAL A 37 4.85 21.85 6.22
CA VAL A 37 4.29 20.90 5.23
C VAL A 37 4.36 19.47 5.76
N VAL A 38 5.48 19.03 6.31
CA VAL A 38 5.63 17.69 6.91
C VAL A 38 4.61 17.47 8.02
N GLN A 39 4.46 18.46 8.92
CA GLN A 39 3.48 18.36 9.99
C GLN A 39 2.04 18.24 9.45
N ALA A 40 1.67 19.05 8.47
CA ALA A 40 0.36 18.97 7.83
C ALA A 40 0.10 17.62 7.14
N VAL A 41 1.09 17.08 6.46
CA VAL A 41 1.03 15.75 5.81
C VAL A 41 0.77 14.65 6.84
N ILE A 42 1.49 14.66 7.98
CA ILE A 42 1.30 13.69 9.06
C ILE A 42 -0.12 13.78 9.62
N GLU A 43 -0.58 14.98 9.95
CA GLU A 43 -1.91 15.20 10.55
C GLU A 43 -3.04 14.75 9.59
N VAL A 44 -2.98 15.12 8.31
CA VAL A 44 -3.98 14.68 7.32
C VAL A 44 -3.95 13.17 7.13
N ARG A 45 -2.76 12.55 7.08
CA ARG A 45 -2.62 11.08 7.02
C ARG A 45 -3.28 10.39 8.21
N ASP A 46 -3.08 10.89 9.42
CA ASP A 46 -3.67 10.32 10.62
C ASP A 46 -5.20 10.45 10.65
N GLU A 47 -5.72 11.56 10.14
CA GLU A 47 -7.16 11.76 9.99
C GLU A 47 -7.76 10.80 8.97
N LEU A 48 -7.13 10.62 7.81
CA LEU A 48 -7.54 9.65 6.79
C LEU A 48 -7.53 8.21 7.31
N LYS A 49 -6.51 7.82 8.07
CA LYS A 49 -6.47 6.49 8.72
C LYS A 49 -7.66 6.29 9.66
N LYS A 50 -8.02 7.30 10.46
CA LYS A 50 -9.20 7.25 11.34
C LYS A 50 -10.51 7.15 10.55
N MET A 51 -10.64 7.87 9.43
CA MET A 51 -11.81 7.79 8.55
C MET A 51 -11.95 6.39 7.92
N ARG A 52 -10.85 5.80 7.46
CA ARG A 52 -10.83 4.44 6.88
C ARG A 52 -11.18 3.38 7.90
N ALA A 53 -10.62 3.47 9.10
CA ALA A 53 -10.95 2.56 10.19
C ALA A 53 -12.45 2.55 10.54
N LYS A 54 -13.14 3.71 10.38
CA LYS A 54 -14.59 3.85 10.57
C LYS A 54 -15.38 3.58 9.28
N ALA A 55 -14.74 3.18 8.17
CA ALA A 55 -15.34 3.03 6.84
C ALA A 55 -16.12 4.27 6.36
N SER A 56 -15.79 5.47 6.84
CA SER A 56 -16.50 6.73 6.60
C SER A 56 -15.96 7.53 5.40
N GLU A 57 -14.83 7.13 4.81
CA GLU A 57 -14.29 7.78 3.61
C GLU A 57 -15.18 7.46 2.38
N ASP A 58 -15.55 8.47 1.57
CA ASP A 58 -16.25 8.25 0.31
C ASP A 58 -15.28 7.61 -0.71
N PRO A 59 -15.53 6.38 -1.17
CA PRO A 59 -14.63 5.71 -2.11
C PRO A 59 -14.38 6.46 -3.41
N ARG A 60 -15.29 7.35 -3.81
CA ARG A 60 -15.13 8.17 -5.03
C ARG A 60 -14.23 9.37 -4.83
N LYS A 61 -13.93 9.71 -3.57
CA LYS A 61 -13.15 10.89 -3.17
C LYS A 61 -11.85 10.55 -2.46
N VAL A 62 -11.43 9.28 -2.43
CA VAL A 62 -10.23 8.85 -1.69
C VAL A 62 -8.97 9.63 -2.11
N LEU A 63 -8.85 10.01 -3.37
CA LEU A 63 -7.74 10.81 -3.87
C LEU A 63 -8.02 12.31 -3.76
N SER A 64 -9.13 12.80 -4.35
CA SER A 64 -9.41 14.23 -4.35
C SER A 64 -9.63 14.78 -2.94
N GLY A 65 -10.33 14.03 -2.08
CA GLY A 65 -10.59 14.45 -0.70
C GLY A 65 -9.31 14.60 0.13
N SER A 66 -8.36 13.66 -0.01
CA SER A 66 -7.06 13.77 0.68
C SER A 66 -6.23 14.96 0.17
N GLN A 67 -6.27 15.24 -1.12
CA GLN A 67 -5.60 16.41 -1.72
C GLN A 67 -6.24 17.72 -1.26
N GLU A 68 -7.57 17.78 -1.24
CA GLU A 68 -8.34 18.93 -0.74
C GLU A 68 -8.07 19.19 0.74
N MET A 69 -8.11 18.15 1.59
CA MET A 69 -7.81 18.28 3.03
C MET A 69 -6.40 18.86 3.28
N LEU A 70 -5.40 18.40 2.52
CA LEU A 70 -4.04 18.94 2.66
C LEU A 70 -3.94 20.39 2.16
N ALA A 71 -4.57 20.69 1.05
CA ALA A 71 -4.61 22.04 0.48
C ALA A 71 -5.29 23.05 1.44
N GLU A 72 -6.44 22.68 2.00
CA GLU A 72 -7.15 23.49 3.00
C GLU A 72 -6.31 23.72 4.25
N LYS A 73 -5.68 22.64 4.77
CA LYS A 73 -4.83 22.73 5.96
C LYS A 73 -3.63 23.64 5.79
N LEU A 74 -3.03 23.66 4.61
CA LEU A 74 -1.89 24.52 4.27
C LEU A 74 -2.31 25.90 3.70
N ASN A 75 -3.62 26.12 3.48
CA ASN A 75 -4.16 27.32 2.82
C ASN A 75 -3.49 27.60 1.46
N ILE A 76 -3.42 26.56 0.61
CA ILE A 76 -2.84 26.61 -0.74
C ILE A 76 -3.84 26.09 -1.79
N ASP A 77 -3.53 26.35 -3.07
CA ASP A 77 -4.28 25.74 -4.17
C ASP A 77 -4.01 24.21 -4.23
N VAL A 78 -5.07 23.43 -4.35
CA VAL A 78 -5.01 21.95 -4.49
C VAL A 78 -4.16 21.51 -5.68
N GLU A 79 -4.03 22.33 -6.70
CA GLU A 79 -3.16 22.08 -7.86
C GLU A 79 -1.68 21.96 -7.44
N LEU A 80 -1.24 22.68 -6.40
CA LEU A 80 0.13 22.54 -5.88
C LEU A 80 0.34 21.16 -5.25
N VAL A 81 -0.66 20.61 -4.55
CA VAL A 81 -0.60 19.25 -3.98
C VAL A 81 -0.45 18.20 -5.09
N LYS A 82 -1.25 18.31 -6.16
CA LYS A 82 -1.17 17.41 -7.32
C LYS A 82 0.19 17.47 -8.02
N ARG A 83 0.69 18.69 -8.25
CA ARG A 83 2.00 18.92 -8.87
C ARG A 83 3.15 18.41 -8.00
N ALA A 84 3.05 18.53 -6.67
CA ALA A 84 4.05 17.99 -5.74
C ALA A 84 4.14 16.47 -5.87
N GLY A 85 3.01 15.77 -5.93
CA GLY A 85 2.98 14.32 -6.16
C GLY A 85 3.68 13.91 -7.46
N ALA A 86 3.39 14.61 -8.56
CA ALA A 86 4.05 14.34 -9.84
C ALA A 86 5.57 14.58 -9.79
N ARG A 87 6.01 15.66 -9.12
CA ARG A 87 7.43 15.98 -8.97
C ARG A 87 8.15 14.95 -8.10
N ALA A 88 7.54 14.52 -6.99
CA ALA A 88 8.13 13.51 -6.13
C ALA A 88 8.37 12.19 -6.87
N ILE A 89 7.44 11.75 -7.74
CA ILE A 89 7.62 10.57 -8.58
C ILE A 89 8.83 10.68 -9.52
N LEU A 90 9.14 11.88 -10.02
CA LEU A 90 10.26 12.10 -10.92
C LEU A 90 11.61 12.10 -10.18
N GLU A 91 11.64 12.61 -8.97
CA GLU A 91 12.88 12.83 -8.20
C GLU A 91 13.28 11.64 -7.32
N ILE A 92 12.31 10.83 -6.86
CA ILE A 92 12.59 9.68 -5.98
C ILE A 92 13.49 8.65 -6.67
N ASP A 93 14.37 8.00 -5.91
CA ASP A 93 15.32 7.01 -6.44
C ASP A 93 15.05 5.58 -5.93
N GLU A 94 15.94 4.64 -6.27
CA GLU A 94 15.82 3.21 -5.97
C GLU A 94 15.81 2.88 -4.47
N ARG A 95 16.26 3.78 -3.59
CA ARG A 95 16.18 3.60 -2.12
C ARG A 95 14.72 3.49 -1.64
N LEU A 96 13.77 3.87 -2.51
CA LEU A 96 12.36 3.67 -2.25
C LEU A 96 11.97 2.19 -2.12
N VAL A 97 12.68 1.27 -2.79
CA VAL A 97 12.37 -0.16 -2.75
C VAL A 97 12.83 -0.76 -1.43
N LEU A 98 11.91 -1.30 -0.66
CA LEU A 98 12.25 -1.97 0.60
C LEU A 98 13.04 -3.25 0.34
N GLU A 99 14.01 -3.51 1.22
CA GLU A 99 14.86 -4.69 1.14
C GLU A 99 14.05 -5.98 1.11
N GLY A 100 14.35 -6.85 0.16
CA GLY A 100 13.69 -8.14 -0.02
C GLY A 100 12.40 -8.09 -0.84
N SER A 101 11.91 -6.91 -1.24
CA SER A 101 10.68 -6.80 -2.04
C SER A 101 10.79 -7.51 -3.39
N LEU A 102 11.85 -7.23 -4.13
CA LEU A 102 12.07 -7.82 -5.45
C LEU A 102 12.31 -9.33 -5.37
N GLU A 103 13.12 -9.77 -4.43
CA GLU A 103 13.44 -11.19 -4.19
C GLU A 103 12.18 -11.96 -3.80
N THR A 104 11.34 -11.41 -2.93
CA THR A 104 10.09 -12.04 -2.50
C THR A 104 9.11 -12.19 -3.68
N LEU A 105 8.95 -11.14 -4.49
CA LEU A 105 8.10 -11.21 -5.69
C LEU A 105 8.59 -12.26 -6.68
N LYS A 106 9.90 -12.30 -6.95
CA LYS A 106 10.52 -13.31 -7.81
C LYS A 106 10.26 -14.74 -7.31
N GLU A 107 10.47 -14.96 -6.02
CA GLU A 107 10.26 -16.27 -5.40
C GLU A 107 8.80 -16.71 -5.47
N VAL A 108 7.84 -15.81 -5.15
CA VAL A 108 6.41 -16.08 -5.29
C VAL A 108 6.05 -16.47 -6.73
N LYS A 109 6.57 -15.75 -7.72
CA LYS A 109 6.34 -16.05 -9.14
C LYS A 109 6.97 -17.39 -9.56
N SER A 110 8.16 -17.73 -9.04
CA SER A 110 8.83 -18.98 -9.35
C SER A 110 8.02 -20.22 -8.91
N ARG A 111 7.19 -20.06 -7.86
CA ARG A 111 6.25 -21.09 -7.39
C ARG A 111 4.95 -21.16 -8.23
N GLY A 112 4.85 -20.39 -9.31
CA GLY A 112 3.68 -20.38 -10.18
C GLY A 112 2.44 -19.69 -9.58
N ILE A 113 2.63 -18.91 -8.50
CA ILE A 113 1.56 -18.20 -7.82
C ILE A 113 1.28 -16.88 -8.54
N LYS A 114 0.01 -16.51 -8.66
CA LYS A 114 -0.39 -15.21 -9.18
C LYS A 114 -0.14 -14.11 -8.16
N VAL A 115 0.29 -12.95 -8.63
CA VAL A 115 0.61 -11.79 -7.80
C VAL A 115 -0.27 -10.61 -8.18
N ALA A 116 -0.87 -9.98 -7.18
CA ALA A 116 -1.55 -8.70 -7.36
C ALA A 116 -1.13 -7.69 -6.30
N VAL A 117 -1.38 -6.42 -6.58
CA VAL A 117 -1.19 -5.32 -5.64
C VAL A 117 -2.54 -4.71 -5.28
N LEU A 118 -2.78 -4.49 -3.98
CA LEU A 118 -3.94 -3.77 -3.44
C LEU A 118 -3.45 -2.53 -2.70
N GLY A 119 -3.56 -1.36 -3.31
CA GLY A 119 -3.07 -0.10 -2.76
C GLY A 119 -4.18 0.87 -2.36
N ASN A 120 -4.17 1.33 -1.11
CA ASN A 120 -4.87 2.56 -0.75
C ASN A 120 -4.09 3.75 -1.32
N VAL A 121 -4.80 4.81 -1.70
CA VAL A 121 -4.18 6.05 -2.21
C VAL A 121 -4.39 7.20 -1.24
N MET A 122 -3.56 8.24 -1.36
CA MET A 122 -3.63 9.45 -0.56
C MET A 122 -3.44 10.69 -1.44
N PHE A 123 -2.26 11.29 -1.43
CA PHE A 123 -1.99 12.57 -2.10
C PHE A 123 -1.66 12.42 -3.59
N TRP A 124 -1.38 11.21 -4.06
CA TRP A 124 -1.09 10.88 -5.46
C TRP A 124 -1.90 9.66 -5.93
N PRO A 125 -2.26 9.61 -7.23
CA PRO A 125 -3.07 8.53 -7.78
C PRO A 125 -2.32 7.19 -7.84
N GLY A 126 -3.07 6.09 -7.87
CA GLY A 126 -2.51 4.74 -8.04
C GLY A 126 -1.67 4.58 -9.30
N SER A 127 -1.99 5.32 -10.36
CA SER A 127 -1.19 5.35 -11.60
C SER A 127 0.28 5.79 -11.36
N TYR A 128 0.53 6.72 -10.43
CA TYR A 128 1.90 7.14 -10.08
C TYR A 128 2.64 6.04 -9.32
N THR A 129 1.97 5.37 -8.40
CA THR A 129 2.54 4.20 -7.73
C THR A 129 2.90 3.10 -8.72
N ARG A 130 2.07 2.88 -9.75
CA ARG A 130 2.35 1.91 -10.82
C ARG A 130 3.61 2.28 -11.60
N VAL A 131 3.83 3.56 -11.91
CA VAL A 131 5.06 4.04 -12.56
C VAL A 131 6.30 3.74 -11.70
N LEU A 132 6.21 3.91 -10.37
CA LEU A 132 7.32 3.56 -9.47
C LEU A 132 7.60 2.05 -9.46
N LEU A 133 6.56 1.22 -9.39
CA LEU A 133 6.70 -0.24 -9.47
C LEU A 133 7.35 -0.69 -10.80
N GLU A 134 7.00 -0.03 -11.90
CA GLU A 134 7.59 -0.27 -13.22
C GLU A 134 9.05 0.21 -13.28
N ARG A 135 9.32 1.46 -12.87
CA ARG A 135 10.65 2.07 -12.88
C ARG A 135 11.67 1.27 -12.10
N PHE A 136 11.27 0.65 -10.99
CA PHE A 136 12.14 -0.13 -10.12
C PHE A 136 12.05 -1.65 -10.36
N GLY A 137 11.42 -2.10 -11.45
CA GLY A 137 11.43 -3.50 -11.90
C GLY A 137 10.50 -4.44 -11.14
N LEU A 138 9.69 -3.95 -10.18
CA LEU A 138 8.76 -4.80 -9.44
C LEU A 138 7.57 -5.24 -10.29
N MET A 139 7.15 -4.38 -11.25
CA MET A 139 5.98 -4.64 -12.10
C MET A 139 6.13 -5.91 -12.96
N GLU A 140 7.36 -6.34 -13.27
CA GLU A 140 7.63 -7.59 -14.01
C GLU A 140 7.06 -8.83 -13.32
N PHE A 141 6.89 -8.78 -11.99
CA PHE A 141 6.41 -9.89 -11.16
C PHE A 141 4.95 -9.72 -10.72
N ILE A 142 4.27 -8.64 -11.14
CA ILE A 142 2.90 -8.31 -10.74
C ILE A 142 1.95 -8.54 -11.91
N ASP A 143 0.98 -9.46 -11.74
CA ASP A 143 0.00 -9.77 -12.79
C ASP A 143 -1.09 -8.70 -12.90
N LYS A 144 -1.52 -8.07 -11.78
CA LYS A 144 -2.53 -6.99 -11.75
C LYS A 144 -2.34 -6.06 -10.55
N THR A 145 -2.80 -4.82 -10.72
CA THR A 145 -2.84 -3.81 -9.65
C THR A 145 -4.26 -3.29 -9.46
N PHE A 146 -4.63 -3.02 -8.21
CA PHE A 146 -5.92 -2.47 -7.81
C PHE A 146 -5.65 -1.30 -6.86
N PHE A 147 -5.87 -0.09 -7.31
CA PHE A 147 -5.73 1.11 -6.50
C PHE A 147 -7.09 1.71 -6.16
N ALA A 148 -7.23 2.23 -4.94
CA ALA A 148 -8.51 2.64 -4.39
C ALA A 148 -9.24 3.69 -5.24
N ASP A 149 -8.51 4.62 -5.86
CA ASP A 149 -9.05 5.65 -6.76
C ASP A 149 -9.59 5.09 -8.08
N GLU A 150 -9.04 3.97 -8.54
CA GLU A 150 -9.43 3.32 -9.80
C GLU A 150 -10.59 2.33 -9.59
N VAL A 151 -10.54 1.58 -8.48
CA VAL A 151 -11.54 0.54 -8.21
C VAL A 151 -12.71 1.01 -7.36
N LEU A 152 -12.68 2.25 -6.89
CA LEU A 152 -13.72 2.92 -6.11
C LEU A 152 -14.10 2.15 -4.83
N THR A 153 -13.09 1.58 -4.19
CA THR A 153 -13.15 0.96 -2.85
C THR A 153 -11.75 0.93 -2.25
N TYR A 154 -11.63 0.68 -0.95
CA TYR A 154 -10.35 0.74 -0.23
C TYR A 154 -10.29 -0.28 0.90
N LYS A 155 -9.09 -0.65 1.34
CA LYS A 155 -8.85 -1.46 2.53
C LYS A 155 -9.19 -0.65 3.79
N PRO A 156 -9.90 -1.22 4.79
CA PRO A 156 -10.17 -2.65 5.00
C PRO A 156 -11.50 -3.16 4.41
N LYS A 157 -12.19 -2.42 3.53
CA LYS A 157 -13.44 -2.87 2.96
C LYS A 157 -13.25 -4.19 2.21
N LYS A 158 -14.13 -5.17 2.49
CA LYS A 158 -14.10 -6.52 1.90
C LYS A 158 -14.09 -6.49 0.37
N GLU A 159 -14.82 -5.54 -0.20
CA GLU A 159 -14.96 -5.36 -1.65
C GLU A 159 -13.62 -5.14 -2.36
N MET A 160 -12.63 -4.54 -1.67
CA MET A 160 -11.29 -4.35 -2.23
C MET A 160 -10.60 -5.70 -2.51
N PHE A 161 -10.67 -6.62 -1.56
CA PHE A 161 -10.10 -7.96 -1.67
C PHE A 161 -10.91 -8.82 -2.65
N GLU A 162 -12.23 -8.75 -2.61
CA GLU A 162 -13.13 -9.47 -3.51
C GLU A 162 -12.91 -9.12 -4.98
N LYS A 163 -12.55 -7.86 -5.29
CA LYS A 163 -12.18 -7.47 -6.67
C LYS A 163 -10.96 -8.25 -7.18
N ALA A 164 -9.94 -8.42 -6.35
CA ALA A 164 -8.78 -9.22 -6.73
C ALA A 164 -9.14 -10.70 -6.87
N LEU A 165 -9.84 -11.29 -5.88
CA LEU A 165 -10.29 -12.68 -5.93
C LEU A 165 -11.09 -12.98 -7.20
N LYS A 166 -12.06 -12.12 -7.53
CA LYS A 166 -12.87 -12.24 -8.74
C LYS A 166 -12.06 -12.10 -10.03
N ALA A 167 -11.10 -11.15 -10.07
CA ALA A 167 -10.29 -10.89 -11.25
C ALA A 167 -9.36 -12.05 -11.61
N PHE A 168 -9.02 -12.91 -10.63
CA PHE A 168 -8.20 -14.11 -10.82
C PHE A 168 -8.99 -15.41 -10.75
N ASN A 169 -10.30 -15.35 -10.47
CA ASN A 169 -11.18 -16.50 -10.26
C ASN A 169 -10.60 -17.46 -9.20
N VAL A 170 -10.25 -16.92 -8.03
CA VAL A 170 -9.64 -17.64 -6.91
C VAL A 170 -10.55 -17.56 -5.68
N GLU A 171 -10.76 -18.70 -5.03
CA GLU A 171 -11.49 -18.77 -3.76
C GLU A 171 -10.67 -18.14 -2.63
N PRO A 172 -11.33 -17.47 -1.65
CA PRO A 172 -10.63 -16.76 -0.58
C PRO A 172 -9.62 -17.60 0.19
N ASP A 173 -9.93 -18.86 0.47
CA ASP A 173 -9.07 -19.79 1.21
C ASP A 173 -7.81 -20.23 0.43
N ARG A 174 -7.76 -19.94 -0.86
CA ARG A 174 -6.61 -20.18 -1.76
C ARG A 174 -5.82 -18.90 -2.05
N ALA A 175 -6.17 -17.80 -1.40
CA ALA A 175 -5.52 -16.51 -1.55
C ALA A 175 -4.95 -16.02 -0.21
N LEU A 176 -3.85 -15.26 -0.29
CA LEU A 176 -3.18 -14.66 0.85
C LEU A 176 -2.95 -13.17 0.59
N HIS A 177 -3.13 -12.33 1.59
CA HIS A 177 -2.74 -10.92 1.56
C HIS A 177 -1.61 -10.65 2.56
N ILE A 178 -0.67 -9.81 2.18
CA ILE A 178 0.41 -9.33 3.04
C ILE A 178 0.49 -7.81 3.02
N GLY A 179 0.60 -7.19 4.20
CA GLY A 179 0.73 -5.74 4.35
C GLY A 179 1.12 -5.32 5.76
N ASP A 180 1.44 -4.02 5.93
CA ASP A 180 1.99 -3.45 7.16
C ASP A 180 0.92 -2.98 8.16
N THR A 181 -0.27 -2.65 7.69
CA THR A 181 -1.32 -2.08 8.54
C THR A 181 -2.27 -3.16 9.05
N TYR A 182 -2.20 -3.47 10.37
CA TYR A 182 -3.00 -4.53 10.98
C TYR A 182 -4.50 -4.43 10.66
N ALA A 183 -5.10 -3.24 10.80
CA ALA A 183 -6.52 -3.05 10.56
C ALA A 183 -6.89 -3.11 9.06
N GLU A 184 -6.10 -2.45 8.20
CA GLU A 184 -6.41 -2.34 6.78
C GLU A 184 -6.08 -3.63 6.02
N ASP A 185 -4.90 -4.21 6.27
CA ASP A 185 -4.40 -5.37 5.53
C ASP A 185 -4.78 -6.68 6.20
N TYR A 186 -4.31 -6.90 7.45
CA TYR A 186 -4.50 -8.17 8.12
C TYR A 186 -5.99 -8.44 8.41
N GLN A 187 -6.65 -7.57 9.16
CA GLN A 187 -8.06 -7.76 9.49
C GLN A 187 -8.95 -7.67 8.24
N GLY A 188 -8.65 -6.75 7.30
CA GLY A 188 -9.37 -6.63 6.03
C GLY A 188 -9.35 -7.92 5.23
N ALA A 189 -8.18 -8.54 5.04
CA ALA A 189 -8.02 -9.82 4.34
C ALA A 189 -8.72 -10.98 5.07
N ARG A 190 -8.59 -11.05 6.41
CA ARG A 190 -9.26 -12.05 7.23
C ARG A 190 -10.79 -11.96 7.10
N ASN A 191 -11.33 -10.75 7.12
CA ASN A 191 -12.77 -10.49 6.93
C ASN A 191 -13.25 -10.87 5.52
N ALA A 192 -12.36 -10.87 4.52
CA ALA A 192 -12.63 -11.36 3.18
C ALA A 192 -12.45 -12.89 3.04
N GLY A 193 -12.11 -13.60 4.12
CA GLY A 193 -11.92 -15.06 4.14
C GLY A 193 -10.54 -15.53 3.65
N MET A 194 -9.63 -14.62 3.36
CA MET A 194 -8.28 -14.90 2.89
C MET A 194 -7.33 -15.29 4.04
N TRP A 195 -6.22 -15.88 3.70
CA TRP A 195 -5.04 -15.91 4.56
C TRP A 195 -4.45 -14.51 4.67
N ALA A 196 -3.88 -14.18 5.83
CA ALA A 196 -3.28 -12.87 6.05
C ALA A 196 -1.89 -12.98 6.70
N VAL A 197 -0.97 -12.14 6.25
CA VAL A 197 0.34 -11.94 6.85
C VAL A 197 0.47 -10.47 7.20
N TRP A 198 0.68 -10.20 8.48
CA TRP A 198 0.93 -8.85 8.96
C TRP A 198 2.44 -8.61 9.07
N ILE A 199 2.93 -7.56 8.43
CA ILE A 199 4.30 -7.08 8.60
C ILE A 199 4.34 -6.20 9.84
N ASN A 200 5.06 -6.67 10.86
CA ASN A 200 5.33 -5.93 12.09
C ASN A 200 6.84 -5.81 12.28
N PRO A 201 7.46 -4.65 11.95
CA PRO A 201 8.91 -4.47 12.05
C PRO A 201 9.47 -4.62 13.48
N GLU A 202 8.61 -4.47 14.50
CA GLU A 202 8.98 -4.66 15.91
C GLU A 202 8.83 -6.11 16.38
N GLY A 203 8.34 -7.00 15.50
CA GLY A 203 8.14 -8.43 15.82
C GLY A 203 9.44 -9.22 15.83
N GLU A 204 9.55 -10.19 16.75
CA GLU A 204 10.74 -11.05 16.96
C GLU A 204 10.76 -12.28 16.01
N GLY A 205 10.35 -12.14 14.76
CA GLY A 205 10.35 -13.26 13.80
C GLY A 205 8.96 -13.68 13.36
N ILE A 206 8.82 -14.93 12.89
CA ILE A 206 7.55 -15.43 12.38
C ILE A 206 6.69 -15.93 13.54
N LYS A 207 5.48 -15.39 13.64
CA LYS A 207 4.51 -15.79 14.66
C LYS A 207 3.19 -16.16 14.00
N LYS A 208 2.66 -17.33 14.35
CA LYS A 208 1.29 -17.70 13.99
C LYS A 208 0.32 -17.01 14.93
N ILE A 209 -0.52 -16.09 14.41
CA ILE A 209 -1.53 -15.35 15.17
C ILE A 209 -2.79 -16.20 15.33
N GLU A 210 -3.22 -16.84 14.23
CA GLU A 210 -4.41 -17.70 14.16
C GLU A 210 -4.26 -18.73 13.04
N GLU A 211 -5.27 -19.56 12.77
CA GLU A 211 -5.19 -20.68 11.81
C GLU A 211 -4.70 -20.25 10.42
N ARG A 212 -5.16 -19.09 9.94
CA ARG A 212 -4.81 -18.55 8.61
C ARG A 212 -4.18 -17.17 8.71
N GLY A 213 -3.50 -16.89 9.83
CA GLY A 213 -2.91 -15.59 10.12
C GLY A 213 -1.51 -15.68 10.69
N PHE A 214 -0.59 -14.89 10.16
CA PHE A 214 0.80 -14.83 10.58
C PHE A 214 1.26 -13.39 10.76
N GLU A 215 2.27 -13.22 11.60
CA GLU A 215 3.06 -12.00 11.78
C GLU A 215 4.49 -12.29 11.32
N VAL A 216 5.09 -11.33 10.61
CA VAL A 216 6.48 -11.39 10.13
C VAL A 216 7.15 -10.03 10.30
N PRO A 217 8.49 -9.94 10.46
CA PRO A 217 9.16 -8.66 10.67
C PRO A 217 9.30 -7.83 9.38
N ASN A 218 9.27 -8.46 8.22
CA ASN A 218 9.38 -7.82 6.90
C ASN A 218 8.80 -8.72 5.80
N VAL A 219 8.79 -8.22 4.56
CA VAL A 219 8.19 -8.93 3.42
C VAL A 219 8.88 -10.27 3.12
N LYS A 220 10.18 -10.44 3.42
CA LYS A 220 10.92 -11.70 3.22
C LYS A 220 10.33 -12.86 4.02
N GLY A 221 9.78 -12.58 5.19
CA GLY A 221 9.11 -13.57 6.05
C GLY A 221 7.91 -14.26 5.39
N LEU A 222 7.35 -13.69 4.31
CA LEU A 222 6.32 -14.35 3.52
C LEU A 222 6.77 -15.71 2.98
N ILE A 223 8.02 -15.82 2.54
CA ILE A 223 8.54 -17.08 1.96
C ILE A 223 8.55 -18.20 2.99
N ASP A 224 8.93 -17.87 4.22
CA ASP A 224 8.90 -18.85 5.31
C ASP A 224 7.47 -19.24 5.68
N VAL A 225 6.53 -18.27 5.68
CA VAL A 225 5.11 -18.58 5.87
C VAL A 225 4.61 -19.54 4.78
N LEU A 226 4.97 -19.31 3.50
CA LEU A 226 4.60 -20.21 2.40
C LEU A 226 5.17 -21.62 2.59
N ASN A 227 6.40 -21.74 3.09
CA ASN A 227 7.00 -23.04 3.42
C ASN A 227 6.26 -23.75 4.57
N ILE A 228 5.87 -23.01 5.62
CA ILE A 228 5.10 -23.52 6.75
C ILE A 228 3.74 -24.08 6.30
N ILE A 229 3.06 -23.41 5.39
CA ILE A 229 1.73 -23.83 4.90
C ILE A 229 1.78 -24.82 3.72
N GLY A 230 2.97 -25.22 3.29
CA GLY A 230 3.16 -26.26 2.24
C GLY A 230 2.83 -25.76 0.82
N THR A 231 3.29 -24.57 0.48
CA THR A 231 2.98 -23.93 -0.82
C THR A 231 4.23 -23.54 -1.59
#